data_1df103e4d373ba1033a2649c130fc2ac
#
_entry.id   1df103e4d373ba1033a2649c130fc2ac
#
_cell.length_a   1.000
_cell.length_b   1.000
_cell.length_c   1.000
_cell.angle_alpha   90.00
_cell.angle_beta   90.00
_cell.angle_gamma   90.00
#
_symmetry.space_group_name_H-M   'P 1'
#
loop_
_entity.id
_entity.type
_entity.pdbx_description
1 polymer ?
#
loop_
_entity_poly.entity_id
_entity_poly.type
_entity_poly.pdbx_seq_one_letter_code
_entity_poly.pdbx_strand_id
1 'polypeptide(L)'
;MDRKVTVPDILKRKGSGDPIVALTAYDYPFGRIADEAGVDLILVGDSLGMVVQGMDSTLPVTMDEMVYHCRMVARARRRALLVGDLPFLSYQVSVADAVANAGRLIKDGAVEAVKLEGGLPMADTIRAIANVDIPVMGHIGLTPQSVHRMGGHRVQGQRRGDRAGQRDRILDDALAVEEAGAFAIVLEGMPLDLAAEITARLTIPTIGIGAGPHCDGQILVLHDVLGLCDRVSPRFAKRYAELWQAAGDAIGAYAREVRSGTFPSDAHSFHSLVTVPRDGKVAAEA
;
A
#
# COMPACT_ATOMS: atom_id res chain seq x y z
N MET A 1 2.00 24.53 -8.34
CA MET A 1 1.39 23.19 -8.18
C MET A 1 2.45 22.20 -8.55
N ASP A 2 2.80 21.28 -7.65
CA ASP A 2 3.82 20.30 -7.95
C ASP A 2 3.33 19.39 -9.07
N ARG A 3 4.24 19.11 -10.02
CA ARG A 3 3.96 18.28 -11.18
C ARG A 3 3.62 16.85 -10.73
N LYS A 4 2.60 16.25 -11.36
CA LYS A 4 2.21 14.87 -11.13
C LYS A 4 3.34 13.91 -11.53
N VAL A 5 3.62 12.92 -10.68
CA VAL A 5 4.55 11.83 -10.96
C VAL A 5 3.87 10.82 -11.89
N THR A 6 4.55 10.45 -12.95
CA THR A 6 4.06 9.53 -13.98
C THR A 6 4.93 8.27 -14.06
N VAL A 7 4.45 7.22 -14.73
CA VAL A 7 5.24 6.01 -14.99
C VAL A 7 6.57 6.32 -15.68
N PRO A 8 6.65 7.18 -16.72
CA PRO A 8 7.94 7.59 -17.28
C PRO A 8 8.88 8.30 -16.29
N ASP A 9 8.33 9.01 -15.29
CA ASP A 9 9.16 9.65 -14.25
C ASP A 9 9.75 8.60 -13.30
N ILE A 10 8.98 7.56 -12.95
CA ILE A 10 9.48 6.41 -12.17
C ILE A 10 10.58 5.66 -12.96
N LEU A 11 10.38 5.39 -14.24
CA LEU A 11 11.38 4.74 -15.09
C LEU A 11 12.72 5.48 -15.12
N LYS A 12 12.71 6.81 -15.17
CA LYS A 12 13.91 7.67 -15.16
C LYS A 12 14.72 7.60 -13.86
N ARG A 13 14.12 7.09 -12.77
CA ARG A 13 14.81 6.92 -11.48
C ARG A 13 15.74 5.70 -11.46
N LYS A 14 15.64 4.80 -12.46
CA LYS A 14 16.55 3.65 -12.56
C LYS A 14 18.00 4.09 -12.60
N GLY A 15 18.78 3.68 -11.59
CA GLY A 15 20.21 3.99 -11.51
C GLY A 15 20.55 5.48 -11.39
N SER A 16 19.57 6.37 -11.16
CA SER A 16 19.78 7.82 -11.12
C SER A 16 20.47 8.33 -9.83
N GLY A 17 20.48 7.51 -8.78
CA GLY A 17 20.91 7.93 -7.45
C GLY A 17 19.87 8.77 -6.68
N ASP A 18 18.66 8.98 -7.26
CA ASP A 18 17.51 9.65 -6.64
C ASP A 18 16.45 8.60 -6.29
N PRO A 19 16.40 8.10 -5.04
CA PRO A 19 15.57 6.94 -4.68
C PRO A 19 14.06 7.23 -4.80
N ILE A 20 13.31 6.21 -5.26
CA ILE A 20 11.85 6.24 -5.29
C ILE A 20 11.32 6.02 -3.87
N VAL A 21 10.53 6.96 -3.37
CA VAL A 21 9.83 6.84 -2.09
C VAL A 21 8.42 6.33 -2.34
N ALA A 22 8.14 5.10 -1.93
CA ALA A 22 6.82 4.50 -2.05
C ALA A 22 6.23 4.17 -0.67
N LEU A 23 4.91 4.29 -0.55
CA LEU A 23 4.18 4.01 0.68
C LEU A 23 2.80 3.43 0.34
N THR A 24 2.27 2.55 1.19
CA THR A 24 0.86 2.17 1.05
C THR A 24 -0.05 3.25 1.64
N ALA A 25 -1.27 3.36 1.11
CA ALA A 25 -2.36 4.09 1.76
C ALA A 25 -3.70 3.46 1.36
N TYR A 26 -4.72 3.61 2.22
CA TYR A 26 -5.97 2.86 2.05
C TYR A 26 -7.23 3.72 2.14
N ASP A 27 -7.10 4.99 2.50
CA ASP A 27 -8.20 5.93 2.67
C ASP A 27 -7.83 7.35 2.26
N TYR A 28 -8.82 8.25 2.33
CA TYR A 28 -8.64 9.64 1.94
C TYR A 28 -7.64 10.39 2.85
N PRO A 29 -7.75 10.38 4.20
CA PRO A 29 -6.84 11.15 5.05
C PRO A 29 -5.39 10.73 4.89
N PHE A 30 -5.10 9.43 4.95
CA PHE A 30 -3.73 8.95 4.82
C PHE A 30 -3.18 9.04 3.39
N GLY A 31 -4.02 8.87 2.37
CA GLY A 31 -3.64 9.16 0.99
C GLY A 31 -3.22 10.62 0.80
N ARG A 32 -3.94 11.53 1.45
CA ARG A 32 -3.64 12.96 1.43
C ARG A 32 -2.33 13.29 2.16
N ILE A 33 -2.14 12.75 3.35
CA ILE A 33 -0.93 12.96 4.14
C ILE A 33 0.30 12.40 3.41
N ALA A 34 0.22 11.21 2.81
CA ALA A 34 1.32 10.61 2.06
C ALA A 34 1.71 11.48 0.84
N ASP A 35 0.71 11.96 0.08
CA ASP A 35 0.94 12.81 -1.09
C ASP A 35 1.58 14.16 -0.71
N GLU A 36 1.09 14.80 0.35
CA GLU A 36 1.64 16.07 0.87
C GLU A 36 3.03 15.89 1.51
N ALA A 37 3.34 14.72 2.04
CA ALA A 37 4.66 14.38 2.55
C ALA A 37 5.70 14.14 1.44
N GLY A 38 5.29 14.16 0.16
CA GLY A 38 6.20 14.08 -0.97
C GLY A 38 6.52 12.65 -1.44
N VAL A 39 5.72 11.65 -1.05
CA VAL A 39 5.84 10.27 -1.56
C VAL A 39 5.68 10.25 -3.08
N ASP A 40 6.53 9.54 -3.80
CA ASP A 40 6.49 9.48 -5.27
C ASP A 40 5.43 8.52 -5.79
N LEU A 41 5.19 7.42 -5.06
CA LEU A 41 4.26 6.36 -5.43
C LEU A 41 3.43 5.95 -4.21
N ILE A 42 2.11 5.94 -4.38
CA ILE A 42 1.19 5.39 -3.38
C ILE A 42 0.62 4.09 -3.91
N LEU A 43 0.73 3.02 -3.11
CA LEU A 43 0.14 1.73 -3.39
C LEU A 43 -1.11 1.53 -2.54
N VAL A 44 -2.24 1.27 -3.17
CA VAL A 44 -3.38 0.64 -2.47
C VAL A 44 -3.16 -0.86 -2.57
N GLY A 45 -2.58 -1.44 -1.51
CA GLY A 45 -2.20 -2.84 -1.46
C GLY A 45 -3.30 -3.73 -0.87
N ASP A 46 -3.34 -5.02 -1.24
CA ASP A 46 -4.21 -6.01 -0.63
C ASP A 46 -3.85 -6.31 0.84
N SER A 47 -2.71 -5.79 1.31
CA SER A 47 -2.37 -5.68 2.73
C SER A 47 -3.44 -4.96 3.57
N LEU A 48 -4.37 -4.22 2.91
CA LEU A 48 -5.57 -3.67 3.58
C LEU A 48 -6.35 -4.74 4.34
N GLY A 49 -6.40 -5.97 3.85
CA GLY A 49 -7.04 -7.08 4.54
C GLY A 49 -6.48 -7.27 5.96
N MET A 50 -5.18 -7.15 6.10
CA MET A 50 -4.51 -7.34 7.39
C MET A 50 -4.55 -6.08 8.27
N VAL A 51 -4.25 -4.90 7.72
CA VAL A 51 -4.02 -3.69 8.52
C VAL A 51 -5.25 -2.80 8.67
N VAL A 52 -6.26 -2.95 7.80
CA VAL A 52 -7.52 -2.19 7.87
C VAL A 52 -8.68 -3.08 8.30
N GLN A 53 -8.81 -4.27 7.72
CA GLN A 53 -9.92 -5.19 7.98
C GLN A 53 -9.65 -6.16 9.14
N GLY A 54 -8.40 -6.24 9.64
CA GLY A 54 -8.04 -7.10 10.77
C GLY A 54 -7.96 -8.59 10.45
N MET A 55 -7.86 -8.95 9.17
CA MET A 55 -7.73 -10.34 8.72
C MET A 55 -6.30 -10.87 8.98
N ASP A 56 -6.15 -12.20 9.02
CA ASP A 56 -4.85 -12.84 9.24
C ASP A 56 -3.98 -12.93 7.97
N SER A 57 -4.56 -12.68 6.79
CA SER A 57 -3.86 -12.71 5.50
C SER A 57 -4.51 -11.76 4.50
N THR A 58 -3.84 -11.55 3.35
CA THR A 58 -4.37 -10.75 2.24
C THR A 58 -5.36 -11.52 1.36
N LEU A 59 -5.43 -12.86 1.50
CA LEU A 59 -6.17 -13.74 0.60
C LEU A 59 -7.68 -13.46 0.48
N PRO A 60 -8.40 -13.04 1.55
CA PRO A 60 -9.83 -12.79 1.48
C PRO A 60 -10.22 -11.49 0.76
N VAL A 61 -9.25 -10.59 0.49
CA VAL A 61 -9.54 -9.28 -0.12
C VAL A 61 -10.12 -9.44 -1.51
N THR A 62 -11.23 -8.77 -1.75
CA THR A 62 -11.95 -8.82 -3.03
C THR A 62 -11.57 -7.68 -3.97
N MET A 63 -11.87 -7.84 -5.27
CA MET A 63 -11.72 -6.75 -6.26
C MET A 63 -12.60 -5.54 -5.93
N ASP A 64 -13.79 -5.73 -5.37
CA ASP A 64 -14.70 -4.63 -5.02
C ASP A 64 -14.14 -3.79 -3.88
N GLU A 65 -13.54 -4.42 -2.88
CA GLU A 65 -12.82 -3.74 -1.79
C GLU A 65 -11.61 -2.97 -2.33
N MET A 66 -10.83 -3.57 -3.21
CA MET A 66 -9.70 -2.88 -3.84
C MET A 66 -10.15 -1.63 -4.62
N VAL A 67 -11.18 -1.74 -5.44
CA VAL A 67 -11.77 -0.61 -6.16
C VAL A 67 -12.28 0.45 -5.19
N TYR A 68 -12.95 0.06 -4.11
CA TYR A 68 -13.46 0.97 -3.10
C TYR A 68 -12.34 1.80 -2.45
N HIS A 69 -11.29 1.14 -1.97
CA HIS A 69 -10.14 1.80 -1.35
C HIS A 69 -9.34 2.65 -2.35
N CYS A 70 -9.13 2.16 -3.57
CA CYS A 70 -8.49 2.92 -4.64
C CYS A 70 -9.20 4.26 -4.91
N ARG A 71 -10.54 4.27 -4.99
CA ARG A 71 -11.32 5.50 -5.17
C ARG A 71 -11.10 6.54 -4.08
N MET A 72 -10.93 6.12 -2.84
CA MET A 72 -10.70 7.03 -1.73
C MET A 72 -9.33 7.69 -1.85
N VAL A 73 -8.29 6.90 -2.11
CA VAL A 73 -6.93 7.40 -2.27
C VAL A 73 -6.79 8.24 -3.55
N ALA A 74 -7.44 7.86 -4.64
CA ALA A 74 -7.45 8.61 -5.89
C ALA A 74 -7.98 10.04 -5.73
N ARG A 75 -9.02 10.23 -4.89
CA ARG A 75 -9.55 11.58 -4.57
C ARG A 75 -8.64 12.39 -3.66
N ALA A 76 -7.82 11.72 -2.88
CA ALA A 76 -6.93 12.36 -1.90
C ALA A 76 -5.66 12.91 -2.54
N ARG A 77 -5.03 12.13 -3.42
CA ARG A 77 -3.72 12.41 -3.98
C ARG A 77 -3.78 13.46 -5.12
N ARG A 78 -2.71 14.23 -5.27
CA ARG A 78 -2.53 15.25 -6.32
C ARG A 78 -1.29 14.99 -7.15
N ARG A 79 -0.20 14.53 -6.54
CA ARG A 79 1.13 14.40 -7.13
C ARG A 79 1.55 12.94 -7.37
N ALA A 80 1.48 12.10 -6.34
CA ALA A 80 2.02 10.74 -6.36
C ALA A 80 1.41 9.87 -7.47
N LEU A 81 2.20 8.99 -8.07
CA LEU A 81 1.68 7.91 -8.92
C LEU A 81 0.84 6.95 -8.08
N LEU A 82 -0.39 6.68 -8.50
CA LEU A 82 -1.27 5.75 -7.78
C LEU A 82 -1.28 4.38 -8.44
N VAL A 83 -0.94 3.37 -7.66
CA VAL A 83 -0.93 1.95 -8.06
C VAL A 83 -1.97 1.19 -7.25
N GLY A 84 -2.76 0.33 -7.88
CA GLY A 84 -3.71 -0.57 -7.24
C GLY A 84 -3.28 -2.02 -7.35
N ASP A 85 -3.41 -2.76 -6.26
CA ASP A 85 -3.10 -4.19 -6.25
C ASP A 85 -4.22 -5.03 -6.87
N LEU A 86 -3.85 -6.02 -7.65
CA LEU A 86 -4.75 -7.10 -8.05
C LEU A 86 -4.76 -8.14 -6.91
N PRO A 87 -5.88 -8.34 -6.19
CA PRO A 87 -5.94 -9.27 -5.08
C PRO A 87 -5.91 -10.73 -5.55
N PHE A 88 -5.71 -11.65 -4.61
CA PHE A 88 -5.64 -13.08 -4.89
C PHE A 88 -6.84 -13.59 -5.69
N LEU A 89 -6.61 -14.44 -6.69
CA LEU A 89 -7.54 -14.99 -7.67
C LEU A 89 -8.20 -13.98 -8.62
N SER A 90 -7.82 -12.71 -8.60
CA SER A 90 -8.31 -11.74 -9.58
C SER A 90 -7.54 -11.76 -10.91
N TYR A 91 -6.36 -12.42 -10.96
CA TYR A 91 -5.51 -12.45 -12.15
C TYR A 91 -4.91 -13.85 -12.43
N GLN A 92 -5.08 -14.81 -11.51
CA GLN A 92 -4.54 -16.16 -11.67
C GLN A 92 -5.50 -17.13 -12.39
N VAL A 93 -6.79 -16.81 -12.46
CA VAL A 93 -7.82 -17.70 -13.04
C VAL A 93 -7.68 -17.79 -14.55
N SER A 94 -7.60 -16.63 -15.22
CA SER A 94 -7.35 -16.53 -16.64
C SER A 94 -6.71 -15.18 -17.01
N VAL A 95 -6.03 -15.14 -18.15
CA VAL A 95 -5.47 -13.89 -18.69
C VAL A 95 -6.59 -12.88 -18.99
N ALA A 96 -7.74 -13.33 -19.49
CA ALA A 96 -8.88 -12.46 -19.77
C ALA A 96 -9.44 -11.81 -18.50
N ASP A 97 -9.60 -12.58 -17.42
CA ASP A 97 -10.02 -12.05 -16.12
C ASP A 97 -9.01 -11.05 -15.56
N ALA A 98 -7.71 -11.34 -15.71
CA ALA A 98 -6.65 -10.43 -15.27
C ALA A 98 -6.72 -9.08 -15.98
N VAL A 99 -6.89 -9.06 -17.29
CA VAL A 99 -7.05 -7.83 -18.09
C VAL A 99 -8.33 -7.09 -17.69
N ALA A 100 -9.44 -7.80 -17.51
CA ALA A 100 -10.70 -7.20 -17.09
C ALA A 100 -10.60 -6.57 -15.70
N ASN A 101 -9.99 -7.26 -14.73
CA ASN A 101 -9.81 -6.76 -13.37
C ASN A 101 -8.80 -5.61 -13.28
N ALA A 102 -7.71 -5.65 -14.06
CA ALA A 102 -6.81 -4.51 -14.20
C ALA A 102 -7.56 -3.29 -14.78
N GLY A 103 -8.39 -3.50 -15.80
CA GLY A 103 -9.27 -2.46 -16.36
C GLY A 103 -10.24 -1.87 -15.33
N ARG A 104 -10.78 -2.68 -14.42
CA ARG A 104 -11.62 -2.19 -13.30
C ARG A 104 -10.85 -1.27 -12.36
N LEU A 105 -9.62 -1.61 -11.99
CA LEU A 105 -8.79 -0.75 -11.15
C LEU A 105 -8.52 0.60 -11.82
N ILE A 106 -8.21 0.62 -13.11
CA ILE A 106 -8.00 1.86 -13.88
C ILE A 106 -9.30 2.68 -13.97
N LYS A 107 -10.40 2.07 -14.43
CA LYS A 107 -11.65 2.78 -14.74
C LYS A 107 -12.45 3.10 -13.50
N ASP A 108 -12.63 2.12 -12.64
CA ASP A 108 -13.50 2.24 -11.47
C ASP A 108 -12.73 2.65 -10.22
N GLY A 109 -11.49 2.18 -10.06
CA GLY A 109 -10.58 2.54 -8.97
C GLY A 109 -9.88 3.88 -9.15
N ALA A 110 -9.80 4.40 -10.40
CA ALA A 110 -9.08 5.60 -10.79
C ALA A 110 -7.58 5.58 -10.43
N VAL A 111 -6.96 4.39 -10.51
CA VAL A 111 -5.51 4.22 -10.41
C VAL A 111 -4.84 4.44 -11.78
N GLU A 112 -3.52 4.54 -11.83
CA GLU A 112 -2.75 4.79 -13.05
C GLU A 112 -1.86 3.63 -13.45
N ALA A 113 -1.69 2.67 -12.55
CA ALA A 113 -0.98 1.42 -12.77
C ALA A 113 -1.56 0.35 -11.84
N VAL A 114 -1.28 -0.91 -12.16
CA VAL A 114 -1.67 -2.05 -11.33
C VAL A 114 -0.43 -2.81 -10.84
N LYS A 115 -0.54 -3.49 -9.69
CA LYS A 115 0.48 -4.42 -9.21
C LYS A 115 -0.09 -5.83 -9.16
N LEU A 116 0.75 -6.82 -9.43
CA LEU A 116 0.44 -8.23 -9.22
C LEU A 116 1.68 -9.02 -8.76
N GLU A 117 1.44 -10.14 -8.08
CA GLU A 117 2.46 -11.01 -7.53
C GLU A 117 2.75 -12.20 -8.44
N GLY A 118 4.05 -12.50 -8.57
CA GLY A 118 4.56 -13.65 -9.29
C GLY A 118 5.58 -13.28 -10.36
N GLY A 119 6.42 -14.24 -10.71
CA GLY A 119 7.48 -14.11 -11.70
C GLY A 119 7.12 -14.79 -13.03
N LEU A 120 8.00 -15.67 -13.50
CA LEU A 120 7.84 -16.40 -14.75
C LEU A 120 6.44 -16.98 -15.01
N PRO A 121 5.76 -17.61 -14.03
CA PRO A 121 4.40 -18.11 -14.24
C PRO A 121 3.36 -17.05 -14.57
N MET A 122 3.62 -15.78 -14.27
CA MET A 122 2.71 -14.65 -14.52
C MET A 122 3.14 -13.79 -15.72
N ALA A 123 4.21 -14.14 -16.41
CA ALA A 123 4.74 -13.36 -17.53
C ALA A 123 3.70 -13.10 -18.64
N ASP A 124 2.92 -14.11 -19.02
CA ASP A 124 1.89 -13.95 -20.05
C ASP A 124 0.73 -13.05 -19.57
N THR A 125 0.38 -13.13 -18.30
CA THR A 125 -0.62 -12.25 -17.68
C THR A 125 -0.12 -10.80 -17.66
N ILE A 126 1.12 -10.55 -17.23
CA ILE A 126 1.76 -9.23 -17.24
C ILE A 126 1.76 -8.65 -18.65
N ARG A 127 2.23 -9.45 -19.63
CA ARG A 127 2.29 -9.04 -21.03
C ARG A 127 0.92 -8.68 -21.59
N ALA A 128 -0.10 -9.46 -21.28
CA ALA A 128 -1.45 -9.19 -21.76
C ALA A 128 -2.03 -7.90 -21.20
N ILE A 129 -1.79 -7.61 -19.91
CA ILE A 129 -2.22 -6.35 -19.27
C ILE A 129 -1.42 -5.17 -19.86
N ALA A 130 -0.11 -5.31 -20.03
CA ALA A 130 0.73 -4.26 -20.61
C ALA A 130 0.37 -3.96 -22.07
N ASN A 131 0.00 -4.97 -22.86
CA ASN A 131 -0.40 -4.82 -24.27
C ASN A 131 -1.73 -4.07 -24.48
N VAL A 132 -2.53 -3.88 -23.44
CA VAL A 132 -3.72 -3.01 -23.47
C VAL A 132 -3.47 -1.65 -22.84
N ASP A 133 -2.20 -1.21 -22.81
CA ASP A 133 -1.74 0.09 -22.30
C ASP A 133 -2.00 0.31 -20.80
N ILE A 134 -2.11 -0.75 -20.01
CA ILE A 134 -2.18 -0.67 -18.55
C ILE A 134 -0.77 -0.92 -17.97
N PRO A 135 -0.15 0.08 -17.31
CA PRO A 135 1.18 -0.09 -16.71
C PRO A 135 1.14 -1.11 -15.57
N VAL A 136 2.08 -2.06 -15.57
CA VAL A 136 2.17 -3.13 -14.57
C VAL A 136 3.43 -2.97 -13.72
N MET A 137 3.28 -3.05 -12.40
CA MET A 137 4.35 -3.25 -11.44
C MET A 137 4.36 -4.73 -11.04
N GLY A 138 5.49 -5.40 -11.21
CA GLY A 138 5.67 -6.77 -10.74
C GLY A 138 5.94 -6.85 -9.25
N HIS A 139 5.84 -8.06 -8.67
CA HIS A 139 6.21 -8.32 -7.29
C HIS A 139 6.70 -9.75 -7.13
N ILE A 140 7.96 -9.90 -6.69
CA ILE A 140 8.63 -11.20 -6.52
C ILE A 140 9.34 -11.30 -5.16
N GLY A 141 9.81 -12.49 -4.84
CA GLY A 141 10.44 -12.80 -3.55
C GLY A 141 9.41 -13.41 -2.60
N LEU A 142 9.24 -12.81 -1.44
CA LEU A 142 8.11 -13.11 -0.57
C LEU A 142 6.85 -12.49 -1.19
N THR A 143 5.90 -13.31 -1.54
CA THR A 143 4.61 -12.89 -2.09
C THR A 143 3.52 -13.28 -1.09
N PRO A 144 2.89 -12.31 -0.38
CA PRO A 144 1.87 -12.59 0.63
C PRO A 144 0.72 -13.46 0.15
N GLN A 145 0.31 -13.31 -1.11
CA GLN A 145 -0.73 -14.16 -1.72
C GLN A 145 -0.30 -15.63 -1.85
N SER A 146 0.99 -15.94 -1.78
CA SER A 146 1.53 -17.30 -1.80
C SER A 146 1.86 -17.87 -0.41
N VAL A 147 1.36 -17.26 0.66
CA VAL A 147 1.73 -17.57 2.05
C VAL A 147 1.59 -19.07 2.40
N HIS A 148 0.54 -19.71 1.93
CA HIS A 148 0.32 -21.16 2.18
C HIS A 148 1.36 -22.01 1.45
N ARG A 149 1.66 -21.71 0.19
CA ARG A 149 2.69 -22.42 -0.60
C ARG A 149 4.09 -22.21 -0.01
N MET A 150 4.36 -21.05 0.56
CA MET A 150 5.65 -20.71 1.17
C MET A 150 5.80 -21.21 2.61
N GLY A 151 4.72 -21.64 3.23
CA GLY A 151 4.69 -22.07 4.64
C GLY A 151 4.93 -20.92 5.61
N GLY A 152 4.34 -19.73 5.32
CA GLY A 152 4.42 -18.51 6.10
C GLY A 152 5.29 -17.42 5.44
N HIS A 153 5.40 -16.29 6.13
CA HIS A 153 6.20 -15.13 5.70
C HIS A 153 7.70 -15.38 5.93
N ARG A 154 8.35 -16.07 5.02
CA ARG A 154 9.76 -16.47 5.12
C ARG A 154 10.61 -15.78 4.07
N VAL A 155 11.84 -15.38 4.44
CA VAL A 155 12.84 -14.85 3.51
C VAL A 155 13.06 -15.83 2.37
N GLN A 156 12.99 -15.36 1.14
CA GLN A 156 13.15 -16.13 -0.10
C GLN A 156 14.57 -15.95 -0.66
N GLY A 157 15.07 -16.93 -1.44
CA GLY A 157 16.35 -16.83 -2.13
C GLY A 157 17.61 -16.96 -1.26
N GLN A 158 17.54 -17.63 -0.11
CA GLN A 158 18.70 -17.93 0.71
C GLN A 158 19.64 -18.95 0.05
N ARG A 159 20.97 -18.79 0.23
CA ARG A 159 22.01 -19.65 -0.38
C ARG A 159 22.12 -21.04 0.26
N ARG A 160 21.49 -21.34 1.39
CA ARG A 160 21.69 -22.58 2.17
C ARG A 160 20.39 -23.31 2.43
N GLY A 161 20.49 -24.66 2.54
CA GLY A 161 19.38 -25.56 2.85
C GLY A 161 18.53 -25.91 1.63
N ASP A 162 17.29 -26.39 1.87
CA ASP A 162 16.32 -26.85 0.83
C ASP A 162 15.92 -25.76 -0.19
N ARG A 163 16.45 -24.54 -0.04
CA ARG A 163 16.14 -23.37 -0.84
C ARG A 163 17.29 -22.90 -1.72
N ALA A 164 18.35 -23.71 -1.90
CA ALA A 164 19.54 -23.34 -2.68
C ALA A 164 19.19 -22.95 -4.14
N GLY A 165 18.23 -23.65 -4.77
CA GLY A 165 17.75 -23.32 -6.12
C GLY A 165 16.75 -22.16 -6.22
N GLN A 166 16.32 -21.58 -5.11
CA GLN A 166 15.36 -20.45 -5.14
C GLN A 166 16.01 -19.17 -5.68
N ARG A 167 17.32 -18.97 -5.47
CA ARG A 167 18.01 -17.76 -5.90
C ARG A 167 17.96 -17.61 -7.43
N ASP A 168 18.35 -18.65 -8.15
CA ASP A 168 18.36 -18.64 -9.63
C ASP A 168 16.94 -18.44 -10.16
N ARG A 169 15.98 -19.15 -9.57
CA ARG A 169 14.57 -18.98 -9.91
C ARG A 169 14.08 -17.53 -9.72
N ILE A 170 14.44 -16.85 -8.61
CA ILE A 170 14.04 -15.47 -8.38
C ILE A 170 14.71 -14.52 -9.39
N LEU A 171 15.94 -14.82 -9.83
CA LEU A 171 16.59 -14.09 -10.92
C LEU A 171 15.84 -14.28 -12.24
N ASP A 172 15.46 -15.51 -12.57
CA ASP A 172 14.65 -15.82 -13.77
C ASP A 172 13.27 -15.15 -13.68
N ASP A 173 12.63 -15.17 -12.50
CA ASP A 173 11.37 -14.48 -12.25
C ASP A 173 11.49 -12.96 -12.50
N ALA A 174 12.59 -12.34 -12.06
CA ALA A 174 12.82 -10.91 -12.25
C ALA A 174 12.97 -10.53 -13.74
N LEU A 175 13.75 -11.30 -14.49
CA LEU A 175 13.94 -11.10 -15.92
C LEU A 175 12.63 -11.31 -16.70
N ALA A 176 11.88 -12.36 -16.35
CA ALA A 176 10.60 -12.66 -17.02
C ALA A 176 9.56 -11.55 -16.79
N VAL A 177 9.54 -10.93 -15.60
CA VAL A 177 8.65 -9.79 -15.28
C VAL A 177 9.02 -8.56 -16.12
N GLU A 178 10.32 -8.25 -16.26
CA GLU A 178 10.79 -7.15 -17.11
C GLU A 178 10.47 -7.41 -18.59
N GLU A 179 10.81 -8.59 -19.11
CA GLU A 179 10.54 -8.98 -20.49
C GLU A 179 9.05 -9.00 -20.85
N ALA A 180 8.20 -9.22 -19.86
CA ALA A 180 6.75 -9.16 -20.00
C ALA A 180 6.21 -7.72 -20.08
N GLY A 181 7.05 -6.69 -19.86
CA GLY A 181 6.70 -5.27 -20.02
C GLY A 181 6.30 -4.57 -18.71
N ALA A 182 6.66 -5.10 -17.55
CA ALA A 182 6.51 -4.37 -16.30
C ALA A 182 7.37 -3.09 -16.29
N PHE A 183 6.84 -1.97 -15.73
CA PHE A 183 7.58 -0.72 -15.62
C PHE A 183 8.46 -0.63 -14.37
N ALA A 184 8.16 -1.41 -13.35
CA ALA A 184 8.89 -1.51 -12.09
C ALA A 184 8.62 -2.86 -11.44
N ILE A 185 9.44 -3.23 -10.45
CA ILE A 185 9.28 -4.50 -9.74
C ILE A 185 9.55 -4.32 -8.24
N VAL A 186 8.64 -4.84 -7.41
CA VAL A 186 8.83 -4.95 -5.97
C VAL A 186 9.66 -6.21 -5.66
N LEU A 187 10.69 -6.03 -4.83
CA LEU A 187 11.53 -7.09 -4.30
C LEU A 187 11.26 -7.21 -2.80
N GLU A 188 10.57 -8.27 -2.38
CA GLU A 188 10.20 -8.43 -0.98
C GLU A 188 10.89 -9.60 -0.30
N GLY A 189 11.36 -9.37 0.94
CA GLY A 189 11.78 -10.41 1.88
C GLY A 189 12.88 -11.32 1.33
N MET A 190 13.93 -10.75 0.76
CA MET A 190 15.06 -11.49 0.19
C MET A 190 16.41 -10.97 0.70
N PRO A 191 17.52 -11.76 0.57
CA PRO A 191 18.85 -11.30 0.92
C PRO A 191 19.25 -10.05 0.13
N LEU A 192 19.93 -9.12 0.79
CA LEU A 192 20.36 -7.84 0.22
C LEU A 192 21.29 -8.01 -1.00
N ASP A 193 22.11 -9.06 -1.03
CA ASP A 193 23.02 -9.36 -2.13
C ASP A 193 22.26 -9.90 -3.38
N LEU A 194 21.15 -10.61 -3.16
CA LEU A 194 20.26 -11.02 -4.26
C LEU A 194 19.51 -9.81 -4.84
N ALA A 195 18.98 -8.95 -3.99
CA ALA A 195 18.30 -7.74 -4.44
C ALA A 195 19.25 -6.80 -5.22
N ALA A 196 20.49 -6.64 -4.74
CA ALA A 196 21.52 -5.87 -5.44
C ALA A 196 21.83 -6.47 -6.83
N GLU A 197 21.95 -7.81 -6.94
CA GLU A 197 22.19 -8.50 -8.19
C GLU A 197 21.02 -8.32 -9.19
N ILE A 198 19.78 -8.45 -8.72
CA ILE A 198 18.58 -8.21 -9.53
C ILE A 198 18.55 -6.76 -10.00
N THR A 199 18.77 -5.80 -9.08
CA THR A 199 18.78 -4.37 -9.41
C THR A 199 19.83 -4.03 -10.49
N ALA A 200 21.00 -4.64 -10.41
CA ALA A 200 22.05 -4.41 -11.41
C ALA A 200 21.75 -5.03 -12.79
N ARG A 201 20.94 -6.11 -12.85
CA ARG A 201 20.60 -6.81 -14.11
C ARG A 201 19.42 -6.18 -14.84
N LEU A 202 18.44 -5.65 -14.10
CA LEU A 202 17.24 -5.09 -14.70
C LEU A 202 17.47 -3.66 -15.20
N THR A 203 16.74 -3.28 -16.24
CA THR A 203 16.67 -1.92 -16.77
C THR A 203 15.49 -1.12 -16.20
N ILE A 204 14.51 -1.81 -15.60
CA ILE A 204 13.40 -1.18 -14.87
C ILE A 204 13.76 -0.95 -13.39
N PRO A 205 13.15 0.06 -12.73
CA PRO A 205 13.36 0.32 -11.30
C PRO A 205 12.93 -0.84 -10.41
N THR A 206 13.76 -1.13 -9.40
CA THR A 206 13.46 -2.06 -8.31
C THR A 206 13.05 -1.29 -7.06
N ILE A 207 11.98 -1.75 -6.37
CA ILE A 207 11.46 -1.17 -5.15
C ILE A 207 11.55 -2.21 -4.04
N GLY A 208 12.40 -1.97 -3.04
CA GLY A 208 12.68 -2.93 -1.98
C GLY A 208 11.71 -2.83 -0.80
N ILE A 209 11.35 -3.98 -0.23
CA ILE A 209 10.75 -4.11 1.08
C ILE A 209 11.36 -5.34 1.77
N GLY A 210 12.16 -5.12 2.83
CA GLY A 210 12.94 -6.21 3.42
C GLY A 210 13.94 -6.86 2.47
N ALA A 211 14.47 -6.08 1.51
CA ALA A 211 15.43 -6.51 0.49
C ALA A 211 16.77 -5.74 0.56
N GLY A 212 16.97 -4.94 1.60
CA GLY A 212 18.19 -4.13 1.79
C GLY A 212 18.19 -2.80 1.02
N PRO A 213 19.31 -2.05 1.05
CA PRO A 213 19.36 -0.66 0.59
C PRO A 213 19.71 -0.49 -0.89
N HIS A 214 19.94 -1.56 -1.66
CA HIS A 214 20.51 -1.49 -3.01
C HIS A 214 19.47 -1.42 -4.13
N CYS A 215 18.17 -1.35 -3.80
CA CYS A 215 17.11 -1.11 -4.76
C CYS A 215 17.05 0.38 -5.16
N ASP A 216 16.43 0.68 -6.30
CA ASP A 216 16.23 2.06 -6.80
C ASP A 216 15.21 2.84 -5.95
N GLY A 217 14.42 2.15 -5.13
CA GLY A 217 13.47 2.74 -4.18
C GLY A 217 13.10 1.80 -3.04
N GLN A 218 12.27 2.29 -2.12
CA GLN A 218 11.78 1.52 -0.97
C GLN A 218 10.27 1.72 -0.81
N ILE A 219 9.58 0.67 -0.39
CA ILE A 219 8.18 0.73 0.01
C ILE A 219 8.00 0.16 1.41
N LEU A 220 7.12 0.76 2.20
CA LEU A 220 6.65 0.21 3.47
C LEU A 220 5.12 0.29 3.56
N VAL A 221 4.56 -0.52 4.45
CA VAL A 221 3.16 -0.43 4.84
C VAL A 221 2.99 0.79 5.77
N LEU A 222 2.03 1.66 5.47
CA LEU A 222 1.77 2.88 6.23
C LEU A 222 1.62 2.62 7.73
N HIS A 223 0.86 1.58 8.09
CA HIS A 223 0.59 1.22 9.48
C HIS A 223 1.87 0.85 10.24
N ASP A 224 2.83 0.20 9.57
CA ASP A 224 4.14 -0.10 10.16
C ASP A 224 4.95 1.18 10.38
N VAL A 225 4.98 2.09 9.39
CA VAL A 225 5.69 3.37 9.47
C VAL A 225 5.17 4.23 10.61
N LEU A 226 3.86 4.27 10.81
CA LEU A 226 3.20 5.13 11.78
C LEU A 226 2.97 4.47 13.15
N GLY A 227 3.30 3.17 13.29
CA GLY A 227 3.00 2.43 14.53
C GLY A 227 1.50 2.38 14.83
N LEU A 228 0.67 2.14 13.79
CA LEU A 228 -0.80 2.05 13.91
C LEU A 228 -1.31 0.63 14.17
N CYS A 229 -0.43 -0.37 14.21
CA CYS A 229 -0.78 -1.74 14.49
C CYS A 229 -0.38 -2.14 15.91
N ASP A 230 -1.24 -2.92 16.59
CA ASP A 230 -0.95 -3.63 17.83
C ASP A 230 -0.10 -4.90 17.61
N ARG A 231 0.06 -5.32 16.35
CA ARG A 231 0.84 -6.50 15.94
C ARG A 231 2.34 -6.21 15.93
N VAL A 232 3.13 -7.28 16.04
CA VAL A 232 4.59 -7.19 15.90
C VAL A 232 4.94 -6.75 14.48
N SER A 233 5.58 -5.60 14.33
CA SER A 233 6.06 -5.12 13.03
C SER A 233 7.16 -6.05 12.49
N PRO A 234 7.22 -6.27 11.17
CA PRO A 234 8.30 -7.01 10.55
C PRO A 234 9.67 -6.38 10.89
N ARG A 235 10.71 -7.20 11.03
CA ARG A 235 12.07 -6.74 11.37
C ARG A 235 12.60 -5.64 10.43
N PHE A 236 12.18 -5.64 9.19
CA PHE A 236 12.62 -4.67 8.18
C PHE A 236 11.83 -3.34 8.23
N ALA A 237 10.70 -3.31 8.92
CA ALA A 237 9.89 -2.10 9.02
C ALA A 237 10.38 -1.23 10.18
N LYS A 238 10.85 -0.02 9.86
CA LYS A 238 11.19 0.99 10.85
C LYS A 238 9.96 1.80 11.20
N ARG A 239 9.61 1.88 12.48
CA ARG A 239 8.59 2.79 12.99
C ARG A 239 9.15 4.20 13.12
N TYR A 240 8.39 5.18 12.68
CA TYR A 240 8.72 6.61 12.78
C TYR A 240 7.79 7.34 13.76
N ALA A 241 6.68 6.69 14.17
CA ALA A 241 5.74 7.19 15.16
C ALA A 241 5.10 6.02 15.93
N GLU A 242 4.39 6.33 17.02
CA GLU A 242 3.64 5.36 17.85
C GLU A 242 2.16 5.83 17.95
N LEU A 243 1.50 5.90 16.78
CA LEU A 243 0.14 6.47 16.71
C LEU A 243 -0.93 5.59 17.37
N TRP A 244 -0.70 4.28 17.50
CA TRP A 244 -1.62 3.41 18.25
C TRP A 244 -1.78 3.88 19.70
N GLN A 245 -0.64 4.13 20.37
CA GLN A 245 -0.65 4.62 21.74
C GLN A 245 -1.24 6.03 21.83
N ALA A 246 -0.80 6.95 20.97
CA ALA A 246 -1.31 8.33 20.98
C ALA A 246 -2.82 8.41 20.74
N ALA A 247 -3.34 7.60 19.81
CA ALA A 247 -4.77 7.52 19.54
C ALA A 247 -5.54 6.95 20.74
N GLY A 248 -5.01 5.89 21.37
CA GLY A 248 -5.59 5.31 22.58
C GLY A 248 -5.68 6.31 23.75
N ASP A 249 -4.61 7.05 23.97
CA ASP A 249 -4.56 8.08 25.04
C ASP A 249 -5.55 9.21 24.78
N ALA A 250 -5.64 9.71 23.55
CA ALA A 250 -6.58 10.75 23.15
C ALA A 250 -8.05 10.31 23.29
N ILE A 251 -8.38 9.10 22.80
CA ILE A 251 -9.74 8.54 22.94
C ILE A 251 -10.07 8.30 24.40
N GLY A 252 -9.10 7.81 25.20
CA GLY A 252 -9.27 7.62 26.64
C GLY A 252 -9.50 8.92 27.40
N ALA A 253 -8.82 10.00 27.03
CA ALA A 253 -9.04 11.34 27.58
C ALA A 253 -10.46 11.83 27.30
N TYR A 254 -10.88 11.78 26.04
CA TYR A 254 -12.24 12.11 25.63
C TYR A 254 -13.30 11.32 26.43
N ALA A 255 -13.12 10.01 26.56
CA ALA A 255 -14.05 9.16 27.30
C ALA A 255 -14.15 9.53 28.81
N ARG A 256 -13.02 9.91 29.43
CA ARG A 256 -13.01 10.39 30.83
C ARG A 256 -13.72 11.73 30.98
N GLU A 257 -13.44 12.68 30.08
CA GLU A 257 -14.05 14.02 30.13
C GLU A 257 -15.56 13.97 29.94
N VAL A 258 -16.08 13.15 29.03
CA VAL A 258 -17.51 12.93 28.86
C VAL A 258 -18.12 12.34 30.13
N ARG A 259 -17.49 11.33 30.74
CA ARG A 259 -18.01 10.71 31.97
C ARG A 259 -17.98 11.64 33.20
N SER A 260 -17.01 12.54 33.24
CA SER A 260 -16.90 13.54 34.34
C SER A 260 -17.74 14.79 34.12
N GLY A 261 -18.37 14.96 32.94
CA GLY A 261 -19.13 16.16 32.59
C GLY A 261 -18.27 17.40 32.31
N THR A 262 -16.94 17.21 32.09
CA THR A 262 -16.05 18.32 31.73
C THR A 262 -16.06 18.60 30.23
N PHE A 263 -16.50 17.63 29.42
CA PHE A 263 -16.83 17.80 28.01
C PHE A 263 -18.29 17.42 27.74
N PRO A 264 -19.05 18.20 26.93
CA PRO A 264 -18.68 19.51 26.37
C PRO A 264 -18.66 20.62 27.43
N SER A 265 -17.76 21.60 27.26
CA SER A 265 -17.79 22.85 28.00
C SER A 265 -18.62 23.89 27.23
N ASP A 266 -18.74 25.09 27.82
CA ASP A 266 -19.41 26.23 27.19
C ASP A 266 -18.82 26.57 25.82
N ALA A 267 -17.50 26.47 25.67
CA ALA A 267 -16.79 26.69 24.41
C ALA A 267 -17.17 25.69 23.30
N HIS A 268 -17.76 24.55 23.63
CA HIS A 268 -18.24 23.52 22.72
C HIS A 268 -19.74 23.52 22.54
N SER A 269 -20.43 24.58 23.06
CA SER A 269 -21.90 24.66 23.12
C SER A 269 -22.43 25.80 22.27
N PHE A 270 -23.60 25.59 21.69
CA PHE A 270 -24.30 26.64 20.97
C PHE A 270 -25.31 27.30 21.92
N HIS A 271 -25.28 28.64 21.95
CA HIS A 271 -26.21 29.43 22.72
C HIS A 271 -27.41 29.85 21.89
N SER A 272 -28.61 29.80 22.49
CA SER A 272 -29.80 30.36 21.85
C SER A 272 -29.64 31.86 21.73
N LEU A 273 -30.02 32.41 20.58
CA LEU A 273 -30.11 33.85 20.36
C LEU A 273 -31.26 34.49 21.18
N VAL A 274 -32.13 33.65 21.78
CA VAL A 274 -33.21 34.09 22.72
C VAL A 274 -32.69 33.85 24.13
N THR A 275 -32.62 34.90 24.92
CA THR A 275 -32.34 34.86 26.37
C THR A 275 -33.43 34.05 27.06
N VAL A 276 -33.20 32.79 27.40
CA VAL A 276 -34.08 32.08 28.34
C VAL A 276 -33.80 32.65 29.73
N PRO A 277 -34.82 33.18 30.45
CA PRO A 277 -34.62 33.66 31.81
C PRO A 277 -34.08 32.55 32.71
N ARG A 278 -33.08 32.85 33.53
CA ARG A 278 -32.41 31.88 34.43
C ARG A 278 -33.35 31.24 35.47
N ASP A 279 -34.59 31.66 35.55
CA ASP A 279 -35.57 31.27 36.60
C ASP A 279 -36.50 30.12 36.18
N GLY A 280 -36.22 29.46 35.06
CA GLY A 280 -36.93 28.21 34.66
C GLY A 280 -38.46 28.36 34.45
N LYS A 281 -39.00 29.57 34.37
CA LYS A 281 -40.39 29.82 34.07
C LYS A 281 -40.54 30.24 32.61
N VAL A 282 -40.98 29.33 31.79
CA VAL A 282 -41.50 29.64 30.45
C VAL A 282 -42.79 30.44 30.68
N ALA A 283 -42.79 31.73 30.32
CA ALA A 283 -44.02 32.51 30.27
C ALA A 283 -44.87 31.90 29.13
N ALA A 284 -45.99 31.30 29.49
CA ALA A 284 -47.03 30.96 28.54
C ALA A 284 -47.65 32.27 28.07
N GLU A 285 -47.37 32.68 26.86
CA GLU A 285 -48.16 33.73 26.21
C GLU A 285 -49.54 33.17 25.87
N ALA A 286 -50.57 33.88 26.32
CA ALA A 286 -51.98 33.69 26.07
C ALA A 286 -52.39 34.19 24.67
#